data_b24736c587d9cb1c5e764066e90b82e8
#
_entry.id   b24736c587d9cb1c5e764066e90b82e8
#
_cell.length_a   1.000
_cell.length_b   1.000
_cell.length_c   1.000
_cell.angle_alpha   90.00
_cell.angle_beta   90.00
_cell.angle_gamma   90.00
#
_symmetry.space_group_name_H-M   'P 1'
#
loop_
_entity.id
_entity.type
_entity.pdbx_description
1 polymer ?
#
loop_
_entity_poly.entity_id
_entity_poly.type
_entity_poly.pdbx_seq_one_letter_code
_entity_poly.pdbx_strand_id
1 'polypeptide(L)'
;NGKNIGREEPIYWEHEGNRAMREGKWKLVAKGANGPWELYDIDADRTELNNLSEAEPKRLADMAERWEAWAEKALAKPWPWGGKGRNAGFSKKQKFTLKQGDHLPQTQSPMVRGKGFTVEARVAAGGKDGVIVAQGGSNHGWSLHIWEGTLRFVTRHDGTLTMVADEKPFPTAVATVSAELAKDGKVTLKIDGAMVAQGKTPGTMRDMPLDGLEVGEDRNGAVGRYPADKKFAGKVDTVKLQLIK
;
A
#
# COMPACT_ATOMS: atom_id res chain seq x y z
N ASN A 1 -9.31 19.89 37.76
CA ASN A 1 -9.56 18.67 38.57
C ASN A 1 -9.54 17.45 37.66
N GLY A 2 -8.34 16.96 37.32
CA GLY A 2 -8.16 15.69 36.61
C GLY A 2 -8.51 14.52 37.55
N LYS A 3 -9.72 14.00 37.45
CA LYS A 3 -10.02 12.70 38.06
C LYS A 3 -9.17 11.66 37.34
N ASN A 4 -8.33 10.96 38.10
CA ASN A 4 -7.64 9.77 37.61
C ASN A 4 -8.74 8.74 37.28
N ILE A 5 -9.04 8.56 36.01
CA ILE A 5 -9.95 7.52 35.54
C ILE A 5 -9.13 6.24 35.56
N GLY A 6 -9.10 5.56 36.72
CA GLY A 6 -8.47 4.26 36.85
C GLY A 6 -9.06 3.32 35.80
N ARG A 7 -8.26 2.87 34.85
CA ARG A 7 -8.65 1.83 33.90
C ARG A 7 -8.33 0.47 34.52
N GLU A 8 -9.34 -0.34 34.72
CA GLU A 8 -9.18 -1.69 35.28
C GLU A 8 -8.66 -2.69 34.24
N GLU A 9 -9.03 -2.47 32.96
CA GLU A 9 -8.65 -3.36 31.86
C GLU A 9 -7.29 -2.99 31.25
N PRO A 10 -6.44 -3.98 30.94
CA PRO A 10 -5.18 -3.76 30.26
C PRO A 10 -5.38 -3.14 28.85
N ILE A 11 -4.38 -2.39 28.41
CA ILE A 11 -4.31 -1.89 27.05
C ILE A 11 -3.22 -2.67 26.32
N TYR A 12 -3.55 -3.15 25.11
CA TYR A 12 -2.63 -3.91 24.27
C TYR A 12 -2.36 -3.16 22.99
N TRP A 13 -1.14 -3.29 22.46
CA TRP A 13 -0.71 -2.74 21.17
C TRP A 13 0.07 -3.78 20.40
N GLU A 14 -0.13 -3.76 19.10
CA GLU A 14 0.70 -4.40 18.10
C GLU A 14 0.81 -3.48 16.90
N HIS A 15 2.02 -3.27 16.41
CA HIS A 15 2.29 -2.51 15.19
C HIS A 15 3.56 -3.03 14.54
N GLU A 16 3.42 -3.67 13.37
CA GLU A 16 4.55 -4.22 12.58
C GLU A 16 5.48 -5.13 13.41
N GLY A 17 4.89 -5.96 14.28
CA GLY A 17 5.61 -6.85 15.18
C GLY A 17 6.09 -6.21 16.47
N ASN A 18 6.09 -4.88 16.59
CA ASN A 18 6.34 -4.22 17.86
C ASN A 18 5.15 -4.43 18.78
N ARG A 19 5.42 -4.81 20.02
CA ARG A 19 4.42 -5.30 20.96
C ARG A 19 4.45 -4.48 22.23
N ALA A 20 3.28 -4.21 22.81
CA ALA A 20 3.22 -3.61 24.12
C ALA A 20 1.92 -4.00 24.86
N MET A 21 1.97 -3.95 26.19
CA MET A 21 0.84 -4.04 27.08
C MET A 21 1.04 -3.05 28.24
N ARG A 22 -0.04 -2.42 28.67
CA ARG A 22 -0.05 -1.58 29.87
C ARG A 22 -1.15 -2.01 30.82
N GLU A 23 -0.80 -2.18 32.08
CA GLU A 23 -1.73 -2.44 33.17
C GLU A 23 -1.33 -1.59 34.38
N GLY A 24 -2.15 -0.61 34.74
CA GLY A 24 -1.81 0.36 35.77
C GLY A 24 -0.49 1.08 35.46
N LYS A 25 0.46 0.98 36.41
CA LYS A 25 1.80 1.54 36.26
C LYS A 25 2.77 0.67 35.45
N TRP A 26 2.45 -0.59 35.21
CA TRP A 26 3.33 -1.52 34.53
C TRP A 26 3.17 -1.44 33.02
N LYS A 27 4.28 -1.37 32.31
CA LYS A 27 4.34 -1.40 30.87
C LYS A 27 5.32 -2.46 30.40
N LEU A 28 4.80 -3.39 29.59
CA LEU A 28 5.56 -4.43 28.91
C LEU A 28 5.75 -4.02 27.45
N VAL A 29 6.95 -4.10 26.92
CA VAL A 29 7.24 -3.78 25.52
C VAL A 29 8.22 -4.78 24.90
N ALA A 30 8.14 -4.97 23.58
CA ALA A 30 9.14 -5.69 22.83
C ALA A 30 9.26 -5.12 21.41
N LYS A 31 10.49 -4.94 20.94
CA LYS A 31 10.77 -4.46 19.60
C LYS A 31 10.78 -5.60 18.59
N GLY A 32 9.94 -5.51 17.59
CA GLY A 32 9.81 -6.52 16.53
C GLY A 32 9.21 -7.84 17.02
N ALA A 33 9.02 -8.75 16.07
CA ALA A 33 8.33 -10.03 16.29
C ALA A 33 9.05 -10.98 17.26
N ASN A 34 10.37 -10.90 17.35
CA ASN A 34 11.20 -11.82 18.13
C ASN A 34 12.06 -11.09 19.17
N GLY A 35 11.85 -9.80 19.39
CA GLY A 35 12.58 -9.04 20.39
C GLY A 35 12.27 -9.55 21.80
N PRO A 36 13.22 -9.46 22.74
CA PRO A 36 12.96 -9.79 24.14
C PRO A 36 11.92 -8.84 24.72
N TRP A 37 11.20 -9.31 25.73
CA TRP A 37 10.31 -8.47 26.50
C TRP A 37 11.10 -7.63 27.52
N GLU A 38 10.72 -6.37 27.63
CA GLU A 38 11.20 -5.40 28.60
C GLU A 38 10.02 -4.95 29.47
N LEU A 39 10.29 -4.70 30.75
CA LEU A 39 9.25 -4.32 31.72
C LEU A 39 9.63 -3.00 32.41
N TYR A 40 8.68 -2.09 32.54
CA TYR A 40 8.87 -0.76 33.08
C TYR A 40 7.79 -0.39 34.09
N ASP A 41 8.15 0.33 35.16
CA ASP A 41 7.23 1.05 36.04
C ASP A 41 7.13 2.49 35.57
N ILE A 42 6.13 2.81 34.75
CA ILE A 42 6.00 4.12 34.11
C ILE A 42 5.56 5.26 35.04
N ASP A 43 5.17 4.95 36.30
CA ASP A 43 4.94 5.99 37.29
C ASP A 43 6.25 6.48 37.88
N ALA A 44 7.22 5.57 38.05
CA ALA A 44 8.58 5.87 38.54
C ALA A 44 9.53 6.25 37.40
N ASP A 45 9.36 5.67 36.22
CA ASP A 45 10.23 5.85 35.04
C ASP A 45 9.40 6.04 33.76
N ARG A 46 8.97 7.27 33.53
CA ARG A 46 8.16 7.66 32.34
C ARG A 46 8.94 7.61 31.03
N THR A 47 10.25 7.55 31.08
CA THR A 47 11.15 7.55 29.93
C THR A 47 11.66 6.16 29.55
N GLU A 48 11.28 5.14 30.32
CA GLU A 48 11.59 3.73 30.05
C GLU A 48 13.12 3.46 29.96
N LEU A 49 13.87 4.03 30.90
CA LEU A 49 15.34 3.88 30.97
C LEU A 49 15.77 2.73 31.87
N ASN A 50 14.93 2.32 32.83
CA ASN A 50 15.24 1.29 33.79
C ASN A 50 14.40 0.02 33.54
N ASN A 51 14.96 -0.90 32.78
CA ASN A 51 14.30 -2.19 32.46
C ASN A 51 14.30 -3.11 33.70
N LEU A 52 13.12 -3.45 34.18
CA LEU A 52 12.88 -4.30 35.34
C LEU A 52 12.66 -5.78 35.01
N SER A 53 12.93 -6.21 33.78
CA SER A 53 12.71 -7.59 33.34
C SER A 53 13.41 -8.64 34.21
N GLU A 54 14.63 -8.35 34.66
CA GLU A 54 15.41 -9.23 35.54
C GLU A 54 14.97 -9.13 37.01
N ALA A 55 14.50 -7.97 37.45
CA ALA A 55 14.03 -7.74 38.82
C ALA A 55 12.63 -8.30 39.07
N GLU A 56 11.76 -8.31 38.06
CA GLU A 56 10.36 -8.72 38.14
C GLU A 56 10.00 -9.85 37.14
N PRO A 57 10.75 -10.98 37.12
CA PRO A 57 10.61 -11.99 36.07
C PRO A 57 9.23 -12.68 36.05
N LYS A 58 8.59 -12.83 37.21
CA LYS A 58 7.24 -13.43 37.31
C LYS A 58 6.19 -12.52 36.70
N ARG A 59 6.28 -11.21 36.95
CA ARG A 59 5.37 -10.22 36.38
C ARG A 59 5.53 -10.13 34.86
N LEU A 60 6.77 -10.08 34.41
CA LEU A 60 7.09 -10.09 32.97
C LEU A 60 6.47 -11.29 32.27
N ALA A 61 6.63 -12.49 32.84
CA ALA A 61 6.08 -13.73 32.26
C ALA A 61 4.54 -13.71 32.20
N ASP A 62 3.86 -13.32 33.30
CA ASP A 62 2.41 -13.19 33.34
C ASP A 62 1.87 -12.20 32.32
N MET A 63 2.48 -11.01 32.24
CA MET A 63 2.05 -9.99 31.27
C MET A 63 2.32 -10.43 29.82
N ALA A 64 3.42 -11.11 29.56
CA ALA A 64 3.74 -11.64 28.24
C ALA A 64 2.73 -12.72 27.80
N GLU A 65 2.37 -13.65 28.67
CA GLU A 65 1.36 -14.68 28.42
C GLU A 65 -0.01 -14.06 28.11
N ARG A 66 -0.43 -13.05 28.86
CA ARG A 66 -1.68 -12.34 28.61
C ARG A 66 -1.67 -11.56 27.31
N TRP A 67 -0.51 -10.98 26.94
CA TRP A 67 -0.37 -10.33 25.65
C TRP A 67 -0.51 -11.36 24.50
N GLU A 68 0.13 -12.52 24.61
CA GLU A 68 0.01 -13.59 23.60
C GLU A 68 -1.43 -14.07 23.44
N ALA A 69 -2.14 -14.30 24.53
CA ALA A 69 -3.55 -14.71 24.50
C ALA A 69 -4.46 -13.64 23.85
N TRP A 70 -4.19 -12.36 24.13
CA TRP A 70 -4.88 -11.27 23.46
C TRP A 70 -4.56 -11.23 21.96
N ALA A 71 -3.30 -11.41 21.57
CA ALA A 71 -2.86 -11.34 20.17
C ALA A 71 -3.49 -12.43 19.30
N GLU A 72 -3.69 -13.64 19.86
CA GLU A 72 -4.43 -14.72 19.20
C GLU A 72 -5.90 -14.37 19.02
N LYS A 73 -6.56 -13.90 20.07
CA LYS A 73 -7.98 -13.52 20.06
C LYS A 73 -8.24 -12.34 19.13
N ALA A 74 -7.34 -11.37 19.09
CA ALA A 74 -7.43 -10.18 18.26
C ALA A 74 -7.00 -10.42 16.80
N LEU A 75 -6.57 -11.66 16.47
CA LEU A 75 -6.01 -12.01 15.17
C LEU A 75 -4.79 -11.14 14.77
N ALA A 76 -4.06 -10.64 15.77
CA ALA A 76 -2.79 -9.94 15.56
C ALA A 76 -1.69 -10.91 15.12
N LYS A 77 -1.86 -12.20 15.34
CA LYS A 77 -1.01 -13.28 14.89
C LYS A 77 -1.79 -14.25 13.97
N PRO A 78 -1.11 -14.96 13.05
CA PRO A 78 0.32 -14.82 12.71
C PRO A 78 0.58 -13.51 11.96
N TRP A 79 1.73 -12.90 12.24
CA TRP A 79 2.12 -11.67 11.53
C TRP A 79 2.31 -11.92 10.04
N PRO A 80 1.73 -11.10 9.16
CA PRO A 80 1.79 -11.29 7.72
C PRO A 80 3.21 -11.17 7.14
N TRP A 81 4.12 -10.49 7.85
CA TRP A 81 5.52 -10.31 7.45
C TRP A 81 6.51 -11.29 8.11
N GLY A 82 6.01 -12.24 8.88
CA GLY A 82 6.83 -13.24 9.60
C GLY A 82 7.47 -14.26 8.69
N GLY A 83 8.65 -14.02 8.20
CA GLY A 83 9.67 -15.07 8.06
C GLY A 83 9.92 -15.73 6.73
N LYS A 84 9.28 -15.42 5.61
CA LYS A 84 9.71 -15.96 4.30
C LYS A 84 9.74 -14.85 3.25
N GLY A 85 10.76 -14.01 3.30
CA GLY A 85 11.05 -12.99 2.28
C GLY A 85 9.94 -11.94 2.11
N ARG A 86 10.31 -10.71 1.89
CA ARG A 86 9.40 -9.56 1.65
C ARG A 86 8.32 -9.78 0.57
N ASN A 87 8.34 -10.90 -0.15
CA ASN A 87 7.41 -11.25 -1.24
C ASN A 87 6.61 -12.54 -0.94
N ALA A 88 6.68 -13.09 0.27
CA ALA A 88 5.90 -14.26 0.64
C ALA A 88 4.41 -13.91 0.66
N GLY A 89 3.60 -14.65 -0.08
CA GLY A 89 2.17 -14.42 -0.18
C GLY A 89 1.73 -13.56 -1.37
N PHE A 90 2.62 -12.85 -2.05
CA PHE A 90 2.26 -12.08 -3.25
C PHE A 90 2.17 -12.92 -4.52
N SER A 91 1.40 -12.43 -5.48
CA SER A 91 1.21 -13.07 -6.77
C SER A 91 2.54 -13.31 -7.51
N LYS A 92 2.74 -14.54 -7.99
CA LYS A 92 3.87 -14.90 -8.84
C LYS A 92 3.57 -14.70 -10.34
N LYS A 93 2.33 -14.32 -10.69
CA LYS A 93 1.94 -14.06 -12.06
C LYS A 93 2.75 -12.90 -12.65
N GLN A 94 3.12 -13.06 -13.92
CA GLN A 94 3.86 -12.02 -14.66
C GLN A 94 2.96 -11.29 -15.66
N LYS A 95 1.81 -11.87 -16.01
CA LYS A 95 0.84 -11.32 -16.95
C LYS A 95 -0.56 -11.34 -16.34
N PHE A 96 -1.27 -10.25 -16.54
CA PHE A 96 -2.64 -10.06 -16.07
C PHE A 96 -3.49 -9.59 -17.24
N THR A 97 -4.71 -10.10 -17.33
CA THR A 97 -5.74 -9.62 -18.24
C THR A 97 -6.96 -9.34 -17.42
N LEU A 98 -7.41 -8.10 -17.45
CA LEU A 98 -8.43 -7.54 -16.57
C LEU A 98 -9.45 -6.75 -17.40
N LYS A 99 -10.59 -6.47 -16.82
CA LYS A 99 -11.68 -5.65 -17.41
C LYS A 99 -12.18 -4.64 -16.40
N GLN A 100 -12.98 -3.69 -16.87
CA GLN A 100 -13.60 -2.68 -15.99
C GLN A 100 -14.39 -3.34 -14.86
N GLY A 101 -14.17 -2.84 -13.65
CA GLY A 101 -14.77 -3.36 -12.41
C GLY A 101 -13.98 -4.48 -11.75
N ASP A 102 -12.92 -5.00 -12.38
CA ASP A 102 -12.03 -5.95 -11.72
C ASP A 102 -11.27 -5.27 -10.58
N HIS A 103 -11.22 -5.99 -9.46
CA HIS A 103 -10.49 -5.61 -8.26
C HIS A 103 -9.65 -6.80 -7.78
N LEU A 104 -8.36 -6.59 -7.64
CA LEU A 104 -7.43 -7.57 -7.09
C LEU A 104 -6.95 -7.08 -5.73
N PRO A 105 -7.11 -7.87 -4.65
CA PRO A 105 -6.47 -7.54 -3.38
C PRO A 105 -4.96 -7.53 -3.52
N GLN A 106 -4.25 -6.85 -2.60
CA GLN A 106 -2.79 -6.68 -2.64
C GLN A 106 -2.03 -7.97 -2.96
N THR A 107 -2.39 -9.08 -2.31
CA THR A 107 -1.70 -10.37 -2.48
C THR A 107 -1.90 -11.02 -3.85
N GLN A 108 -2.96 -10.64 -4.58
CA GLN A 108 -3.25 -11.13 -5.94
C GLN A 108 -2.85 -10.13 -7.02
N SER A 109 -2.51 -8.92 -6.65
CA SER A 109 -2.10 -7.85 -7.56
C SER A 109 -0.72 -8.09 -8.17
N PRO A 110 -0.39 -7.44 -9.30
CA PRO A 110 0.95 -7.49 -9.89
C PRO A 110 2.02 -7.09 -8.87
N MET A 111 3.04 -7.93 -8.71
CA MET A 111 4.15 -7.68 -7.79
C MET A 111 5.13 -6.70 -8.45
N VAL A 112 4.78 -5.40 -8.44
CA VAL A 112 5.51 -4.31 -9.11
C VAL A 112 6.77 -3.85 -8.36
N ARG A 113 6.96 -4.28 -7.11
CA ARG A 113 8.12 -3.89 -6.32
C ARG A 113 9.43 -4.29 -6.98
N GLY A 114 10.30 -3.31 -7.25
CA GLY A 114 11.59 -3.49 -7.91
C GLY A 114 11.51 -3.94 -9.37
N LYS A 115 10.33 -3.84 -10.01
CA LYS A 115 10.13 -4.27 -11.38
C LYS A 115 9.59 -3.16 -12.26
N GLY A 116 10.07 -3.13 -13.51
CA GLY A 116 9.38 -2.44 -14.59
C GLY A 116 8.13 -3.21 -15.00
N PHE A 117 7.23 -2.54 -15.69
CA PHE A 117 6.03 -3.17 -16.26
C PHE A 117 5.49 -2.39 -17.45
N THR A 118 4.71 -3.08 -18.26
CA THR A 118 3.86 -2.46 -19.28
C THR A 118 2.41 -2.65 -18.88
N VAL A 119 1.59 -1.65 -19.15
CA VAL A 119 0.14 -1.71 -19.07
C VAL A 119 -0.44 -1.21 -20.38
N GLU A 120 -1.37 -1.96 -20.95
CA GLU A 120 -2.10 -1.62 -22.17
C GLU A 120 -3.59 -1.73 -21.89
N ALA A 121 -4.38 -0.77 -22.33
CA ALA A 121 -5.82 -0.78 -22.17
C ALA A 121 -6.52 -0.31 -23.44
N ARG A 122 -7.66 -0.95 -23.78
CA ARG A 122 -8.58 -0.47 -24.81
C ARG A 122 -9.69 0.35 -24.14
N VAL A 123 -9.78 1.63 -24.52
CA VAL A 123 -10.57 2.62 -23.82
C VAL A 123 -11.51 3.36 -24.77
N ALA A 124 -12.77 3.50 -24.40
CA ALA A 124 -13.74 4.38 -25.02
C ALA A 124 -14.12 5.48 -24.01
N ALA A 125 -13.38 6.59 -24.00
CA ALA A 125 -13.58 7.65 -23.01
C ALA A 125 -14.78 8.53 -23.33
N GLY A 126 -15.06 8.82 -24.60
CA GLY A 126 -16.18 9.68 -25.00
C GLY A 126 -16.11 11.08 -24.38
N GLY A 127 -14.89 11.62 -24.18
CA GLY A 127 -14.65 12.91 -23.54
C GLY A 127 -14.79 12.88 -22.02
N LYS A 128 -14.77 11.70 -21.37
CA LYS A 128 -14.88 11.54 -19.91
C LYS A 128 -13.53 11.35 -19.25
N ASP A 129 -13.35 12.01 -18.14
CA ASP A 129 -12.21 11.79 -17.23
C ASP A 129 -12.45 10.58 -16.33
N GLY A 130 -11.36 9.99 -15.84
CA GLY A 130 -11.38 8.95 -14.81
C GLY A 130 -10.21 7.99 -14.90
N VAL A 131 -10.17 7.07 -13.94
CA VAL A 131 -9.10 6.10 -13.79
C VAL A 131 -9.33 4.92 -14.73
N ILE A 132 -8.34 4.62 -15.56
CA ILE A 132 -8.36 3.42 -16.42
C ILE A 132 -7.93 2.22 -15.56
N VAL A 133 -6.82 2.34 -14.85
CA VAL A 133 -6.30 1.34 -13.93
C VAL A 133 -5.39 2.00 -12.91
N ALA A 134 -5.48 1.57 -11.65
CA ALA A 134 -4.62 2.00 -10.57
C ALA A 134 -4.20 0.81 -9.70
N GLN A 135 -3.04 0.92 -9.06
CA GLN A 135 -2.61 0.01 -8.02
C GLN A 135 -1.95 0.80 -6.91
N GLY A 136 -2.49 0.67 -5.70
CA GLY A 136 -2.00 1.38 -4.52
C GLY A 136 -2.79 2.63 -4.20
N GLY A 137 -2.17 3.57 -3.51
CA GLY A 137 -2.85 4.75 -2.98
C GLY A 137 -1.94 5.95 -2.81
N SER A 138 -2.32 6.84 -1.88
CA SER A 138 -1.70 8.15 -1.69
C SER A 138 -0.24 8.13 -1.21
N ASN A 139 0.26 7.00 -0.67
CA ASN A 139 1.65 6.87 -0.23
C ASN A 139 2.54 6.19 -1.27
N HIS A 140 2.13 4.99 -1.72
CA HIS A 140 2.81 4.23 -2.77
C HIS A 140 1.80 3.72 -3.78
N GLY A 141 2.08 3.91 -5.05
CA GLY A 141 1.20 3.42 -6.10
C GLY A 141 1.52 3.98 -7.48
N TRP A 142 0.77 3.51 -8.45
CA TRP A 142 0.79 4.01 -9.82
C TRP A 142 -0.62 4.00 -10.41
N SER A 143 -0.90 4.92 -11.34
CA SER A 143 -2.14 4.89 -12.12
C SER A 143 -1.96 5.36 -13.54
N LEU A 144 -2.77 4.79 -14.44
CA LEU A 144 -3.00 5.26 -15.81
C LEU A 144 -4.43 5.79 -15.86
N HIS A 145 -4.60 7.06 -16.18
CA HIS A 145 -5.90 7.72 -16.10
C HIS A 145 -6.01 8.86 -17.14
N ILE A 146 -7.24 9.28 -17.40
CA ILE A 146 -7.55 10.50 -18.16
C ILE A 146 -8.01 11.53 -17.15
N TRP A 147 -7.40 12.70 -17.15
CA TRP A 147 -7.77 13.81 -16.28
C TRP A 147 -7.53 15.15 -16.97
N GLU A 148 -8.51 16.04 -16.83
CA GLU A 148 -8.54 17.32 -17.57
C GLU A 148 -8.37 17.09 -19.09
N GLY A 149 -9.02 16.05 -19.59
CA GLY A 149 -9.02 15.66 -20.99
C GLY A 149 -7.70 15.10 -21.52
N THR A 150 -6.68 14.82 -20.71
CA THR A 150 -5.37 14.32 -21.15
C THR A 150 -5.02 12.96 -20.53
N LEU A 151 -4.29 12.12 -21.28
CA LEU A 151 -3.77 10.84 -20.76
C LEU A 151 -2.60 11.10 -19.83
N ARG A 152 -2.65 10.50 -18.65
CA ARG A 152 -1.63 10.68 -17.61
C ARG A 152 -1.22 9.33 -17.03
N PHE A 153 0.06 9.20 -16.75
CA PHE A 153 0.62 8.14 -15.91
C PHE A 153 1.27 8.79 -14.70
N VAL A 154 0.91 8.33 -13.52
CA VAL A 154 1.49 8.84 -12.28
C VAL A 154 2.07 7.71 -11.45
N THR A 155 3.08 8.07 -10.66
CA THR A 155 3.61 7.23 -9.57
C THR A 155 3.63 8.02 -8.28
N ARG A 156 3.44 7.31 -7.17
CA ARG A 156 3.68 7.82 -5.83
C ARG A 156 4.79 7.05 -5.16
N HIS A 157 5.75 7.79 -4.63
CA HIS A 157 6.86 7.28 -3.83
C HIS A 157 6.91 8.09 -2.53
N ASP A 158 6.64 7.46 -1.39
CA ASP A 158 6.60 8.11 -0.08
C ASP A 158 5.71 9.38 -0.09
N GLY A 159 4.50 9.27 -0.68
CA GLY A 159 3.57 10.38 -0.85
C GLY A 159 3.91 11.37 -1.95
N THR A 160 5.14 11.38 -2.47
CA THR A 160 5.55 12.29 -3.55
C THR A 160 5.02 11.80 -4.89
N LEU A 161 4.25 12.64 -5.58
CA LEU A 161 3.67 12.35 -6.88
C LEU A 161 4.60 12.78 -8.00
N THR A 162 4.86 11.88 -8.93
CA THR A 162 5.51 12.17 -10.21
C THR A 162 4.54 11.84 -11.34
N MET A 163 4.42 12.72 -12.32
CA MET A 163 3.47 12.61 -13.43
C MET A 163 4.17 12.74 -14.79
N VAL A 164 3.78 11.87 -15.70
CA VAL A 164 4.05 11.97 -17.14
C VAL A 164 2.70 12.07 -17.84
N ALA A 165 2.48 13.10 -18.66
CA ALA A 165 1.20 13.41 -19.29
C ALA A 165 1.36 13.73 -20.77
N ASP A 166 0.36 13.36 -21.57
CA ASP A 166 0.19 13.89 -22.92
C ASP A 166 -0.23 15.37 -22.83
N GLU A 167 0.30 16.19 -23.71
CA GLU A 167 -0.08 17.60 -23.82
C GLU A 167 -1.32 17.81 -24.70
N LYS A 168 -1.73 16.77 -25.44
CA LYS A 168 -2.87 16.83 -26.37
C LYS A 168 -4.14 16.25 -25.75
N PRO A 169 -5.31 16.74 -26.15
CA PRO A 169 -6.58 16.16 -25.74
C PRO A 169 -6.69 14.67 -26.11
N PHE A 170 -7.20 13.88 -25.18
CA PHE A 170 -7.45 12.46 -25.40
C PHE A 170 -8.51 12.26 -26.49
N PRO A 171 -8.36 11.29 -27.41
CA PRO A 171 -9.33 11.01 -28.47
C PRO A 171 -10.72 10.68 -27.90
N THR A 172 -11.77 11.18 -28.54
CA THR A 172 -13.17 10.85 -28.21
C THR A 172 -13.58 9.46 -28.70
N ALA A 173 -12.90 8.97 -29.75
CA ALA A 173 -13.08 7.61 -30.27
C ALA A 173 -12.44 6.56 -29.36
N VAL A 174 -12.69 5.28 -29.65
CA VAL A 174 -12.02 4.16 -28.97
C VAL A 174 -10.53 4.20 -29.34
N ALA A 175 -9.69 4.15 -28.32
CA ALA A 175 -8.23 4.14 -28.48
C ALA A 175 -7.59 3.02 -27.65
N THR A 176 -6.43 2.55 -28.10
CA THR A 176 -5.56 1.68 -27.31
C THR A 176 -4.49 2.55 -26.65
N VAL A 177 -4.49 2.62 -25.32
CA VAL A 177 -3.50 3.35 -24.54
C VAL A 177 -2.51 2.39 -23.93
N SER A 178 -1.25 2.80 -23.83
CA SER A 178 -0.26 2.04 -23.07
C SER A 178 0.69 2.93 -22.30
N ALA A 179 1.15 2.41 -21.16
CA ALA A 179 2.24 2.98 -20.38
C ALA A 179 3.29 1.90 -20.12
N GLU A 180 4.55 2.26 -20.26
CA GLU A 180 5.69 1.45 -19.83
C GLU A 180 6.44 2.20 -18.75
N LEU A 181 6.65 1.56 -17.60
CA LEU A 181 7.61 1.98 -16.58
C LEU A 181 8.81 1.06 -16.65
N ALA A 182 9.93 1.56 -17.12
CA ALA A 182 11.20 0.83 -17.17
C ALA A 182 11.87 0.78 -15.78
N LYS A 183 12.83 -0.12 -15.60
CA LYS A 183 13.55 -0.29 -14.32
C LYS A 183 14.31 0.96 -13.86
N ASP A 184 14.79 1.76 -14.79
CA ASP A 184 15.50 3.01 -14.52
C ASP A 184 14.57 4.20 -14.22
N GLY A 185 13.26 3.96 -14.20
CA GLY A 185 12.23 4.96 -13.97
C GLY A 185 11.77 5.71 -15.22
N LYS A 186 12.28 5.38 -16.41
CA LYS A 186 11.77 5.94 -17.65
C LYS A 186 10.32 5.50 -17.86
N VAL A 187 9.46 6.46 -18.18
CA VAL A 187 8.05 6.24 -18.55
C VAL A 187 7.83 6.62 -19.99
N THR A 188 7.11 5.77 -20.72
CA THR A 188 6.68 6.03 -22.09
C THR A 188 5.18 5.84 -22.20
N LEU A 189 4.45 6.85 -22.67
CA LEU A 189 3.02 6.77 -22.95
C LEU A 189 2.78 6.67 -24.46
N LYS A 190 1.82 5.83 -24.85
CA LYS A 190 1.40 5.69 -26.24
C LYS A 190 -0.12 5.69 -26.36
N ILE A 191 -0.62 6.22 -27.48
CA ILE A 191 -2.01 6.10 -27.93
C ILE A 191 -1.96 5.50 -29.34
N ASP A 192 -2.68 4.40 -29.56
CA ASP A 192 -2.72 3.64 -30.83
C ASP A 192 -1.31 3.33 -31.40
N GLY A 193 -0.40 2.99 -30.49
CA GLY A 193 0.99 2.67 -30.82
C GLY A 193 1.93 3.87 -31.00
N ALA A 194 1.40 5.07 -31.21
CA ALA A 194 2.19 6.30 -31.33
C ALA A 194 2.61 6.80 -29.94
N MET A 195 3.89 7.15 -29.75
CA MET A 195 4.36 7.76 -28.52
C MET A 195 3.81 9.19 -28.40
N VAL A 196 3.11 9.46 -27.27
CA VAL A 196 2.50 10.77 -27.00
C VAL A 196 3.19 11.53 -25.86
N ALA A 197 3.84 10.81 -24.94
CA ALA A 197 4.63 11.43 -23.88
C ALA A 197 5.76 10.53 -23.41
N GLN A 198 6.80 11.13 -22.86
CA GLN A 198 7.91 10.46 -22.22
C GLN A 198 8.40 11.28 -21.04
N GLY A 199 8.81 10.61 -19.98
CA GLY A 199 9.33 11.26 -18.78
C GLY A 199 10.08 10.30 -17.89
N LYS A 200 10.40 10.74 -16.68
CA LYS A 200 11.14 9.94 -15.71
C LYS A 200 10.52 10.06 -14.33
N THR A 201 10.37 8.93 -13.66
CA THR A 201 10.01 8.80 -12.25
C THR A 201 11.27 8.50 -11.42
N PRO A 202 11.21 8.52 -10.09
CA PRO A 202 12.35 8.13 -9.23
C PRO A 202 12.84 6.68 -9.41
N GLY A 203 12.11 5.85 -10.15
CA GLY A 203 12.43 4.45 -10.39
C GLY A 203 11.19 3.57 -10.33
N THR A 204 11.41 2.28 -10.14
CA THR A 204 10.34 1.31 -9.87
C THR A 204 9.77 1.47 -8.45
N MET A 205 8.61 0.90 -8.17
CA MET A 205 8.04 0.88 -6.81
C MET A 205 9.03 0.22 -5.83
N ARG A 206 9.43 0.94 -4.78
CA ARG A 206 10.36 0.43 -3.74
C ARG A 206 9.67 -0.60 -2.86
N ASP A 207 8.39 -0.38 -2.58
CA ASP A 207 7.55 -1.24 -1.77
C ASP A 207 6.30 -1.65 -2.54
N MET A 208 5.67 -2.75 -2.12
CA MET A 208 4.37 -3.12 -2.66
C MET A 208 3.33 -2.10 -2.20
N PRO A 209 2.55 -1.54 -3.14
CA PRO A 209 1.40 -0.71 -2.77
C PRO A 209 0.46 -1.48 -1.82
N LEU A 210 0.01 -0.83 -0.76
CA LEU A 210 -0.86 -1.45 0.26
C LEU A 210 -2.25 -1.78 -0.30
N ASP A 211 -2.79 -0.86 -1.08
CA ASP A 211 -4.04 -1.10 -1.78
C ASP A 211 -3.81 -2.01 -2.99
N GLY A 212 -4.84 -2.73 -3.36
CA GLY A 212 -4.80 -3.66 -4.48
C GLY A 212 -4.75 -2.96 -5.83
N LEU A 213 -5.11 -3.69 -6.89
CA LEU A 213 -5.25 -3.15 -8.24
C LEU A 213 -6.74 -3.03 -8.59
N GLU A 214 -7.14 -1.91 -9.16
CA GLU A 214 -8.50 -1.61 -9.58
C GLU A 214 -8.55 -1.14 -11.03
N VAL A 215 -9.60 -1.54 -11.77
CA VAL A 215 -9.84 -1.15 -13.16
C VAL A 215 -11.12 -0.34 -13.27
N GLY A 216 -10.98 0.91 -13.75
CA GLY A 216 -12.09 1.84 -13.91
C GLY A 216 -12.43 2.64 -12.65
N GLU A 217 -11.67 2.49 -11.60
CA GLU A 217 -11.79 3.25 -10.34
C GLU A 217 -10.49 3.18 -9.52
N ASP A 218 -10.43 3.97 -8.42
CA ASP A 218 -9.33 3.98 -7.44
C ASP A 218 -9.94 4.39 -6.09
N ARG A 219 -10.43 3.40 -5.30
CA ARG A 219 -11.38 3.62 -4.19
C ARG A 219 -10.76 4.02 -2.85
N ASN A 220 -9.62 3.41 -2.52
CA ASN A 220 -9.14 3.45 -1.13
C ASN A 220 -8.21 4.63 -0.83
N GLY A 221 -7.77 5.33 -1.83
CA GLY A 221 -6.88 6.47 -1.69
C GLY A 221 -6.21 6.80 -3.01
N ALA A 222 -6.61 7.91 -3.60
CA ALA A 222 -6.18 8.29 -4.94
C ALA A 222 -4.65 8.31 -5.09
N VAL A 223 -4.16 7.54 -6.04
CA VAL A 223 -2.75 7.63 -6.47
C VAL A 223 -2.50 8.97 -7.14
N GLY A 224 -3.40 9.41 -8.02
CA GLY A 224 -3.31 10.67 -8.74
C GLY A 224 -3.98 11.85 -8.04
N ARG A 225 -4.10 12.98 -8.76
CA ARG A 225 -4.83 14.17 -8.31
C ARG A 225 -6.26 14.16 -8.86
N TYR A 226 -7.01 13.14 -8.53
CA TYR A 226 -8.43 12.95 -8.86
C TYR A 226 -9.19 12.49 -7.60
N PRO A 227 -10.52 12.63 -7.54
CA PRO A 227 -11.30 12.09 -6.42
C PRO A 227 -11.21 10.57 -6.34
N ALA A 228 -10.91 10.04 -5.14
CA ALA A 228 -10.62 8.62 -4.90
C ALA A 228 -11.76 7.67 -5.28
N ASP A 229 -12.99 8.06 -5.13
CA ASP A 229 -14.17 7.23 -5.34
C ASP A 229 -14.82 7.39 -6.72
N LYS A 230 -14.20 8.18 -7.60
CA LYS A 230 -14.79 8.50 -8.89
C LYS A 230 -14.60 7.35 -9.89
N LYS A 231 -15.70 6.68 -10.19
CA LYS A 231 -15.75 5.68 -11.27
C LYS A 231 -15.53 6.32 -12.63
N PHE A 232 -14.79 5.63 -13.48
CA PHE A 232 -14.64 6.04 -14.88
C PHE A 232 -15.98 5.93 -15.62
N ALA A 233 -16.48 7.04 -16.10
CA ALA A 233 -17.77 7.11 -16.82
C ALA A 233 -17.68 6.67 -18.30
N GLY A 234 -16.46 6.44 -18.81
CA GLY A 234 -16.21 5.79 -20.09
C GLY A 234 -16.21 4.27 -19.96
N LYS A 235 -15.69 3.58 -20.98
CA LYS A 235 -15.58 2.13 -21.01
C LYS A 235 -14.12 1.70 -21.12
N VAL A 236 -13.70 0.76 -20.25
CA VAL A 236 -12.43 0.05 -20.35
C VAL A 236 -12.75 -1.40 -20.73
N ASP A 237 -12.45 -1.77 -21.98
CA ASP A 237 -12.78 -3.12 -22.47
C ASP A 237 -11.83 -4.17 -21.89
N THR A 238 -10.53 -3.91 -21.97
CA THR A 238 -9.47 -4.85 -21.53
C THR A 238 -8.27 -4.08 -21.03
N VAL A 239 -7.70 -4.52 -19.94
CA VAL A 239 -6.39 -4.08 -19.45
C VAL A 239 -5.45 -5.29 -19.43
N LYS A 240 -4.31 -5.16 -20.12
CA LYS A 240 -3.22 -6.14 -20.07
C LYS A 240 -2.05 -5.53 -19.35
N LEU A 241 -1.57 -6.21 -18.31
CA LEU A 241 -0.37 -5.80 -17.58
C LEU A 241 0.66 -6.92 -17.64
N GLN A 242 1.91 -6.56 -17.93
CA GLN A 242 3.04 -7.49 -17.96
C GLN A 242 4.21 -6.91 -17.17
N LEU A 243 4.73 -7.69 -16.22
CA LEU A 243 5.95 -7.36 -15.50
C LEU A 243 7.18 -7.59 -16.38
N ILE A 244 8.13 -6.66 -16.35
CA ILE A 244 9.41 -6.73 -17.07
C ILE A 244 10.44 -7.36 -16.11
N LYS A 245 11.18 -8.36 -16.62
CA LYS A 245 12.23 -9.07 -15.87
C LYS A 245 13.45 -8.20 -15.58
#